data_11d7c180e2fb68a3b06807f632b35d97
#
_entry.id   11d7c180e2fb68a3b06807f632b35d97
#
_cell.length_a   1.000
_cell.length_b   1.000
_cell.length_c   1.000
_cell.angle_alpha   90.00
_cell.angle_beta   90.00
_cell.angle_gamma   90.00
#
_symmetry.space_group_name_H-M   'P 1'
#
loop_
_entity.id
_entity.type
_entity.pdbx_description
1 polymer ?
#
loop_
_entity_poly.entity_id
_entity_poly.type
_entity_poly.pdbx_seq_one_letter_code
_entity_poly.pdbx_strand_id
1 'polypeptide(L)'
;MVHYIGKIDINKLGKYKDKIITDDVILTEERKLHIYEDHNKDYKIIINNIDRVVLNPKEILEDKKNKDTLFFIDKLNQNSLNVIVRLNTTNNKKHPQNSVMTAWIIRDSNLKKLRQKNVTIYKDE
;
A
#
# COMPACT_ATOMS: atom_id res chain seq x y z
N MET A 1 -16.55 10.24 -4.69
CA MET A 1 -15.95 9.66 -5.88
C MET A 1 -14.77 8.75 -5.49
N VAL A 2 -14.55 7.69 -6.23
CA VAL A 2 -13.48 6.72 -5.94
C VAL A 2 -12.41 6.82 -7.01
N HIS A 3 -11.15 6.89 -6.61
CA HIS A 3 -10.03 6.84 -7.54
C HIS A 3 -9.61 5.38 -7.74
N TYR A 4 -9.74 4.89 -8.96
CA TYR A 4 -9.28 3.57 -9.32
C TYR A 4 -7.77 3.63 -9.61
N ILE A 5 -6.98 2.91 -8.82
CA ILE A 5 -5.51 2.92 -8.98
C ILE A 5 -5.08 2.00 -10.11
N GLY A 6 -5.63 0.80 -10.16
CA GLY A 6 -5.25 -0.21 -11.14
C GLY A 6 -5.24 -1.59 -10.55
N LYS A 7 -4.54 -2.51 -11.19
CA LYS A 7 -4.44 -3.90 -10.79
C LYS A 7 -3.07 -4.18 -10.16
N ILE A 8 -3.07 -4.77 -8.97
CA ILE A 8 -1.83 -5.22 -8.32
C ILE A 8 -1.26 -6.39 -9.12
N ASP A 9 0.07 -6.46 -9.21
CA ASP A 9 0.73 -7.66 -9.73
C ASP A 9 0.67 -8.75 -8.65
N ILE A 10 -0.26 -9.68 -8.80
CA ILE A 10 -0.52 -10.73 -7.80
C ILE A 10 0.69 -11.64 -7.59
N ASN A 11 1.59 -11.72 -8.57
CA ASN A 11 2.79 -12.55 -8.45
C ASN A 11 3.78 -12.02 -7.42
N LYS A 12 3.60 -10.76 -6.99
CA LYS A 12 4.44 -10.12 -5.96
C LYS A 12 3.85 -10.25 -4.56
N LEU A 13 2.69 -10.90 -4.40
CA LEU A 13 1.96 -10.91 -3.13
C LEU A 13 2.26 -12.12 -2.22
N GLY A 14 3.18 -12.99 -2.62
CA GLY A 14 3.52 -14.17 -1.83
C GLY A 14 2.31 -15.04 -1.57
N LYS A 15 2.07 -15.39 -0.31
CA LYS A 15 0.95 -16.27 0.07
C LYS A 15 -0.43 -15.67 -0.24
N TYR A 16 -0.51 -14.36 -0.42
CA TYR A 16 -1.80 -13.70 -0.70
C TYR A 16 -2.26 -13.88 -2.14
N LYS A 17 -1.36 -14.31 -3.02
CA LYS A 17 -1.69 -14.56 -4.43
C LYS A 17 -2.94 -15.42 -4.59
N ASP A 18 -3.07 -16.45 -3.76
CA ASP A 18 -4.18 -17.41 -3.84
C ASP A 18 -5.35 -17.04 -2.93
N LYS A 19 -5.21 -15.98 -2.14
CA LYS A 19 -6.23 -15.59 -1.15
C LYS A 19 -7.07 -14.40 -1.56
N ILE A 20 -6.52 -13.50 -2.40
CA ILE A 20 -7.24 -12.29 -2.77
C ILE A 20 -8.37 -12.60 -3.74
N ILE A 21 -9.47 -11.86 -3.59
CA ILE A 21 -10.67 -12.02 -4.42
C ILE A 21 -10.51 -11.29 -5.75
N THR A 22 -9.81 -10.16 -5.72
CA THR A 22 -9.61 -9.30 -6.90
C THR A 22 -8.23 -8.66 -6.83
N ASP A 23 -7.69 -8.30 -7.98
CA ASP A 23 -6.44 -7.53 -8.06
C ASP A 23 -6.68 -6.02 -8.16
N ASP A 24 -7.95 -5.58 -8.24
CA ASP A 24 -8.28 -4.16 -8.33
C ASP A 24 -7.97 -3.43 -7.01
N VAL A 25 -7.39 -2.23 -7.10
CA VAL A 25 -7.10 -1.37 -5.95
C VAL A 25 -7.74 0.00 -6.15
N ILE A 26 -8.39 0.48 -5.10
CA ILE A 26 -9.03 1.79 -5.10
C ILE A 26 -8.50 2.66 -3.96
N LEU A 27 -8.70 3.97 -4.12
CA LEU A 27 -8.46 4.97 -3.10
C LEU A 27 -9.72 5.82 -2.99
N THR A 28 -10.44 5.73 -1.86
CA THR A 28 -11.68 6.47 -1.64
C THR A 28 -11.38 7.93 -1.28
N GLU A 29 -12.39 8.80 -1.49
CA GLU A 29 -12.28 10.21 -1.09
C GLU A 29 -12.07 10.35 0.42
N GLU A 30 -12.71 9.50 1.21
CA GLU A 30 -12.52 9.47 2.65
C GLU A 30 -11.06 9.21 3.03
N ARG A 31 -10.43 8.25 2.37
CA ARG A 31 -9.03 7.92 2.63
C ARG A 31 -8.08 9.00 2.12
N LYS A 32 -8.40 9.62 0.99
CA LYS A 32 -7.64 10.78 0.51
C LYS A 32 -7.65 11.91 1.53
N LEU A 33 -8.82 12.21 2.08
CA LEU A 33 -8.96 13.23 3.11
C LEU A 33 -8.15 12.88 4.34
N HIS A 34 -8.16 11.61 4.74
CA HIS A 34 -7.39 11.10 5.87
C HIS A 34 -5.89 11.33 5.67
N ILE A 35 -5.39 11.02 4.48
CA ILE A 35 -3.99 11.27 4.13
C ILE A 35 -3.68 12.78 4.20
N TYR A 36 -4.58 13.60 3.67
CA TYR A 36 -4.41 15.05 3.70
C TYR A 36 -4.34 15.59 5.13
N GLU A 37 -5.23 15.13 6.00
CA GLU A 37 -5.30 15.59 7.39
C GLU A 37 -4.03 15.20 8.17
N ASP A 38 -3.54 13.96 7.96
CA ASP A 38 -2.40 13.44 8.70
C ASP A 38 -1.05 13.89 8.13
N HIS A 39 -0.98 14.18 6.83
CA HIS A 39 0.29 14.41 6.11
C HIS A 39 0.16 15.57 5.11
N ASN A 40 -0.45 16.69 5.51
CA ASN A 40 -0.78 17.76 4.57
C ASN A 40 0.43 18.39 3.88
N LYS A 41 1.59 18.46 4.55
CA LYS A 41 2.80 19.01 3.95
C LYS A 41 3.29 18.21 2.76
N ASP A 42 3.12 16.90 2.82
CA ASP A 42 3.61 15.98 1.81
C ASP A 42 2.49 15.47 0.89
N TYR A 43 1.27 15.93 1.10
CA TYR A 43 0.08 15.37 0.44
C TYR A 43 0.23 15.30 -1.08
N LYS A 44 0.68 16.39 -1.69
CA LYS A 44 0.81 16.47 -3.15
C LYS A 44 1.77 15.43 -3.70
N ILE A 45 2.92 15.28 -3.03
CA ILE A 45 3.93 14.28 -3.41
C ILE A 45 3.37 12.88 -3.21
N ILE A 46 2.69 12.64 -2.10
CA ILE A 46 2.10 11.34 -1.79
C ILE A 46 1.07 10.97 -2.85
N ILE A 47 0.10 11.83 -3.10
CA ILE A 47 -0.98 11.56 -4.05
C ILE A 47 -0.45 11.32 -5.46
N ASN A 48 0.57 12.06 -5.87
CA ASN A 48 1.15 11.92 -7.20
C ASN A 48 1.94 10.62 -7.39
N ASN A 49 2.27 9.91 -6.30
CA ASN A 49 3.11 8.72 -6.37
C ASN A 49 2.43 7.43 -5.90
N ILE A 50 1.23 7.50 -5.31
CA ILE A 50 0.54 6.32 -4.79
C ILE A 50 0.35 5.26 -5.88
N ASP A 51 -0.18 5.66 -7.05
CA ASP A 51 -0.47 4.71 -8.12
C ASP A 51 0.78 3.94 -8.53
N ARG A 52 1.88 4.67 -8.76
CA ARG A 52 3.14 4.06 -9.16
C ARG A 52 3.65 3.05 -8.12
N VAL A 53 3.60 3.42 -6.86
CA VAL A 53 4.14 2.57 -5.79
C VAL A 53 3.30 1.30 -5.63
N VAL A 54 1.99 1.41 -5.74
CA VAL A 54 1.11 0.24 -5.63
C VAL A 54 1.26 -0.68 -6.84
N LEU A 55 1.35 -0.10 -8.04
CA LEU A 55 1.40 -0.90 -9.27
C LEU A 55 2.78 -1.46 -9.56
N ASN A 56 3.84 -0.82 -9.08
CA ASN A 56 5.21 -1.26 -9.32
C ASN A 56 6.10 -1.03 -8.09
N PRO A 57 5.83 -1.71 -6.98
CA PRO A 57 6.58 -1.50 -5.74
C PRO A 57 7.98 -2.06 -5.82
N LYS A 58 8.90 -1.46 -5.07
CA LYS A 58 10.25 -1.96 -4.87
C LYS A 58 10.27 -3.10 -3.86
N GLU A 59 9.42 -3.00 -2.85
CA GLU A 59 9.27 -4.06 -1.85
C GLU A 59 7.86 -4.03 -1.27
N ILE A 60 7.44 -5.18 -0.74
CA ILE A 60 6.16 -5.34 -0.07
C ILE A 60 6.42 -6.07 1.24
N LEU A 61 5.90 -5.49 2.35
CA LEU A 61 5.95 -6.11 3.66
C LEU A 61 4.55 -6.51 4.10
N GLU A 62 4.46 -7.63 4.81
CA GLU A 62 3.21 -8.04 5.45
C GLU A 62 3.14 -7.42 6.84
N ASP A 63 2.03 -6.73 7.14
CA ASP A 63 1.79 -6.14 8.46
C ASP A 63 1.46 -7.26 9.46
N LYS A 64 2.31 -7.45 10.46
CA LYS A 64 2.08 -8.48 11.49
C LYS A 64 0.94 -8.14 12.42
N LYS A 65 0.61 -6.87 12.56
CA LYS A 65 -0.43 -6.43 13.49
C LYS A 65 -1.82 -6.46 12.89
N ASN A 66 -1.95 -6.17 11.60
CA ASN A 66 -3.24 -6.03 10.94
C ASN A 66 -3.36 -7.08 9.85
N LYS A 67 -4.34 -7.96 10.00
CA LYS A 67 -4.58 -9.04 9.06
C LYS A 67 -4.89 -8.49 7.67
N ASP A 68 -4.38 -9.18 6.64
CA ASP A 68 -4.64 -8.88 5.23
C ASP A 68 -4.19 -7.49 4.81
N THR A 69 -3.22 -6.93 5.52
CA THR A 69 -2.70 -5.57 5.26
C THR A 69 -1.24 -5.65 4.84
N LEU A 70 -0.92 -4.95 3.76
CA LEU A 70 0.42 -4.93 3.19
C LEU A 70 0.95 -3.51 3.11
N PHE A 71 2.28 -3.38 3.19
CA PHE A 71 3.01 -2.14 2.97
C PHE A 71 3.68 -2.21 1.60
N PHE A 72 3.25 -1.36 0.68
CA PHE A 72 3.86 -1.22 -0.65
C PHE A 72 4.83 -0.05 -0.61
N ILE A 73 6.10 -0.30 -0.91
CA ILE A 73 7.16 0.68 -0.67
C ILE A 73 8.00 0.87 -1.93
N ASP A 74 8.32 2.12 -2.25
CA ASP A 74 9.30 2.46 -3.27
C ASP A 74 9.97 3.78 -2.93
N LYS A 75 11.13 4.00 -3.52
CA LYS A 75 11.90 5.22 -3.34
C LYS A 75 11.16 6.43 -3.90
N LEU A 76 11.21 7.51 -3.17
CA LEU A 76 11.11 8.87 -3.67
C LEU A 76 12.55 9.38 -3.78
N ASN A 77 12.83 10.66 -3.58
CA ASN A 77 14.20 11.15 -3.67
C ASN A 77 15.11 10.55 -2.60
N GLN A 78 15.15 11.15 -1.42
CA GLN A 78 15.99 10.69 -0.31
C GLN A 78 15.28 9.72 0.62
N ASN A 79 13.97 9.72 0.58
CA ASN A 79 13.13 8.89 1.43
C ASN A 79 12.36 7.90 0.56
N SER A 80 11.43 7.19 1.19
CA SER A 80 10.56 6.25 0.48
C SER A 80 9.10 6.61 0.75
N LEU A 81 8.21 6.18 -0.14
CA LEU A 81 6.77 6.26 0.09
C LEU A 81 6.29 4.89 0.53
N ASN A 82 5.58 4.87 1.66
CA ASN A 82 4.96 3.66 2.19
C ASN A 82 3.44 3.78 1.99
N VAL A 83 2.85 2.89 1.20
CA VAL A 83 1.42 2.87 0.93
C VAL A 83 0.82 1.63 1.59
N ILE A 84 -0.13 1.85 2.49
CA ILE A 84 -0.78 0.77 3.24
C ILE A 84 -2.02 0.34 2.49
N VAL A 85 -2.07 -0.93 2.09
CA VAL A 85 -3.19 -1.49 1.33
C VAL A 85 -3.80 -2.64 2.13
N ARG A 86 -5.12 -2.59 2.32
CA ARG A 86 -5.87 -3.72 2.85
C ARG A 86 -6.40 -4.56 1.70
N LEU A 87 -6.08 -5.85 1.73
CA LEU A 87 -6.52 -6.78 0.71
C LEU A 87 -7.90 -7.34 1.05
N ASN A 88 -8.71 -7.56 0.03
CA ASN A 88 -9.98 -8.26 0.18
C ASN A 88 -9.73 -9.76 -0.04
N THR A 89 -9.82 -10.51 1.04
CA THR A 89 -9.60 -11.97 1.03
C THR A 89 -10.85 -12.76 1.38
N THR A 90 -11.98 -12.07 1.65
CA THR A 90 -13.18 -12.72 2.22
C THR A 90 -14.44 -12.57 1.37
N ASN A 91 -14.33 -12.17 0.12
CA ASN A 91 -15.49 -11.98 -0.76
C ASN A 91 -16.54 -11.04 -0.15
N ASN A 92 -16.10 -9.91 0.38
CA ASN A 92 -16.99 -8.90 0.92
C ASN A 92 -17.68 -8.15 -0.22
N LYS A 93 -18.99 -8.34 -0.36
CA LYS A 93 -19.77 -7.74 -1.45
C LYS A 93 -19.87 -6.22 -1.37
N LYS A 94 -19.74 -5.65 -0.16
CA LYS A 94 -19.78 -4.18 0.02
C LYS A 94 -18.48 -3.52 -0.42
N HIS A 95 -17.36 -4.22 -0.24
CA HIS A 95 -16.03 -3.68 -0.55
C HIS A 95 -15.24 -4.74 -1.30
N PRO A 96 -15.61 -5.00 -2.57
CA PRO A 96 -14.96 -6.08 -3.33
C PRO A 96 -13.52 -5.78 -3.71
N GLN A 97 -13.13 -4.52 -3.70
CA GLN A 97 -11.78 -4.11 -4.10
C GLN A 97 -10.81 -4.10 -2.93
N ASN A 98 -9.52 -4.18 -3.24
CA ASN A 98 -8.47 -3.86 -2.28
C ASN A 98 -8.42 -2.35 -2.14
N SER A 99 -8.13 -1.84 -0.93
CA SER A 99 -8.22 -0.41 -0.65
C SER A 99 -6.95 0.13 -0.04
N VAL A 100 -6.51 1.29 -0.54
CA VAL A 100 -5.47 2.06 0.14
C VAL A 100 -6.07 2.62 1.43
N MET A 101 -5.41 2.32 2.56
CA MET A 101 -5.84 2.78 3.87
C MET A 101 -5.22 4.13 4.22
N THR A 102 -3.95 4.27 3.96
CA THR A 102 -3.19 5.50 4.16
C THR A 102 -1.85 5.40 3.43
N ALA A 103 -1.09 6.50 3.45
CA ALA A 103 0.26 6.51 2.88
C ALA A 103 1.05 7.63 3.56
N TRP A 104 2.37 7.42 3.73
CA TRP A 104 3.25 8.45 4.26
C TRP A 104 4.66 8.28 3.76
N ILE A 105 5.42 9.38 3.81
CA ILE A 105 6.84 9.36 3.48
C ILE A 105 7.59 8.82 4.69
N ILE A 106 8.44 7.82 4.47
CA ILE A 106 9.19 7.15 5.53
C ILE A 106 10.68 7.29 5.29
N ARG A 107 11.41 7.66 6.36
CA ARG A 107 12.88 7.78 6.31
C ARG A 107 13.52 6.40 6.37
N ASP A 108 14.74 6.30 5.85
CA ASP A 108 15.48 5.02 5.81
C ASP A 108 15.61 4.36 7.20
N SER A 109 15.88 5.15 8.24
CA SER A 109 16.00 4.61 9.59
C SER A 109 14.71 3.98 10.09
N ASN A 110 13.58 4.60 9.80
CA ASN A 110 12.27 4.08 10.18
C ASN A 110 11.87 2.90 9.30
N LEU A 111 12.28 2.91 8.03
CA LEU A 111 12.03 1.79 7.12
C LEU A 111 12.77 0.53 7.57
N LYS A 112 14.00 0.67 8.06
CA LYS A 112 14.73 -0.46 8.65
C LYS A 112 13.97 -1.06 9.83
N LYS A 113 13.42 -0.21 10.71
CA LYS A 113 12.61 -0.67 11.86
C LYS A 113 11.34 -1.38 11.38
N LEU A 114 10.71 -0.85 10.35
CA LEU A 114 9.51 -1.45 9.79
C LEU A 114 9.80 -2.84 9.24
N ARG A 115 10.93 -3.00 8.53
CA ARG A 115 11.35 -4.30 8.02
C ARG A 115 11.63 -5.32 9.12
N GLN A 116 12.20 -4.86 10.24
CA GLN A 116 12.50 -5.75 11.37
C GLN A 116 11.24 -6.26 12.06
N LYS A 117 10.19 -5.45 12.07
CA LYS A 117 8.93 -5.77 12.77
C LYS A 117 7.94 -6.54 11.90
N ASN A 118 8.16 -6.60 10.61
CA ASN A 118 7.22 -7.17 9.67
C ASN A 118 7.91 -8.19 8.74
N VAL A 119 7.14 -8.86 7.89
CA VAL A 119 7.67 -9.90 7.01
C VAL A 119 7.78 -9.36 5.59
N THR A 120 8.96 -9.44 5.00
CA THR A 120 9.15 -9.12 3.59
C THR A 120 8.55 -10.23 2.74
N ILE A 121 7.58 -9.91 1.89
CA ILE A 121 6.99 -10.88 0.97
C ILE A 121 7.43 -10.66 -0.49
N TYR A 122 7.97 -9.49 -0.79
CA TYR A 122 8.51 -9.18 -2.10
C TYR A 122 9.62 -8.15 -1.99
N LYS A 123 10.69 -8.37 -2.73
CA LYS A 123 11.77 -7.39 -2.84
C LYS A 123 12.33 -7.47 -4.25
N ASP A 124 12.31 -6.33 -4.94
CA ASP A 124 12.89 -6.20 -6.28
C ASP A 124 14.41 -6.00 -6.13
N GLU A 125 15.17 -6.84 -6.79
CA GLU A 125 16.64 -6.79 -6.72
C GLU A 125 17.26 -6.11 -7.93
#